data_4a506dc2121ddfbd1d28a289da3e054f
#
_entry.id   4a506dc2121ddfbd1d28a289da3e054f
#
_cell.length_a   1.000
_cell.length_b   1.000
_cell.length_c   1.000
_cell.angle_alpha   90.00
_cell.angle_beta   90.00
_cell.angle_gamma   90.00
#
_symmetry.space_group_name_H-M   'P 1'
#
loop_
_entity.id
_entity.type
_entity.pdbx_description
1 polymer ?
#
loop_
_entity_poly.entity_id
_entity_poly.type
_entity_poly.pdbx_seq_one_letter_code
_entity_poly.pdbx_strand_id
1 'polypeptide(L)'
;MLLQNIKKELADKLGDCMRRVVFKAKIGSFLSLFPDHYDVLIGGVGEGLKTRAEAEKWGDELYKSMRKKPFQKATFSPSNMEDEIIEGILLGATLSSYEFNKYFTKNEIVSPEVNLVVTNIEKNRFEKIWLNVKAIADGVHLARDLAFEPANILFPKNFAERCQQLEDTGLKVSVLTEKDMERLRMGALLGVGQGSPKESLIVVMEWKGGGEESPLVFVGKGVCFDTG
;
A
#
# COMPACT_ATOMS: atom_id res chain seq x y z
N MET A 1 -14.56 30.19 -18.50
CA MET A 1 -14.29 31.51 -17.87
C MET A 1 -14.16 31.41 -16.36
N LEU A 2 -15.12 30.83 -15.61
CA LEU A 2 -15.06 30.70 -14.13
C LEU A 2 -13.82 29.91 -13.64
N LEU A 3 -13.54 28.73 -14.21
CA LEU A 3 -12.38 27.90 -13.88
C LEU A 3 -11.02 28.54 -14.19
N GLN A 4 -10.94 29.39 -15.20
CA GLN A 4 -9.70 30.12 -15.54
C GLN A 4 -9.44 31.26 -14.56
N ASN A 5 -10.50 31.91 -14.08
CA ASN A 5 -10.39 32.96 -13.07
C ASN A 5 -9.98 32.39 -11.71
N ILE A 6 -10.55 31.23 -11.32
CA ILE A 6 -10.16 30.52 -10.09
C ILE A 6 -8.68 30.09 -10.13
N LYS A 7 -8.22 29.58 -11.29
CA LYS A 7 -6.79 29.19 -11.46
C LYS A 7 -5.86 30.40 -11.35
N LYS A 8 -6.24 31.54 -11.92
CA LYS A 8 -5.43 32.77 -11.86
C LYS A 8 -5.39 33.36 -10.46
N GLU A 9 -6.54 33.49 -9.79
CA GLU A 9 -6.65 33.98 -8.42
C GLU A 9 -5.88 33.07 -7.45
N LEU A 10 -5.97 31.75 -7.64
CA LEU A 10 -5.20 30.79 -6.85
C LEU A 10 -3.69 30.94 -7.07
N ALA A 11 -3.25 31.11 -8.32
CA ALA A 11 -1.84 31.29 -8.66
C ALA A 11 -1.27 32.59 -8.05
N ASP A 12 -2.05 33.68 -8.08
CA ASP A 12 -1.65 34.98 -7.52
C ASP A 12 -1.56 34.90 -5.99
N LYS A 13 -2.56 34.30 -5.32
CA LYS A 13 -2.55 34.12 -3.84
C LYS A 13 -1.45 33.15 -3.40
N LEU A 14 -1.23 32.06 -4.13
CA LEU A 14 -0.12 31.14 -3.86
C LEU A 14 1.24 31.82 -4.04
N GLY A 15 1.40 32.63 -5.10
CA GLY A 15 2.60 33.39 -5.36
C GLY A 15 2.93 34.38 -4.21
N ASP A 16 1.93 35.02 -3.64
CA ASP A 16 2.11 35.95 -2.50
C ASP A 16 2.44 35.19 -1.20
N CYS A 17 1.77 34.06 -0.94
CA CYS A 17 2.07 33.24 0.22
C CYS A 17 3.47 32.62 0.13
N MET A 18 3.87 32.13 -1.04
CA MET A 18 5.20 31.55 -1.26
C MET A 18 6.32 32.60 -1.15
N ARG A 19 6.06 33.85 -1.53
CA ARG A 19 7.02 34.97 -1.32
C ARG A 19 7.20 35.33 0.15
N ARG A 20 6.15 35.21 0.96
CA ARG A 20 6.21 35.50 2.41
C ARG A 20 6.85 34.36 3.21
N VAL A 21 6.74 33.12 2.74
CA VAL A 21 7.32 31.93 3.36
C VAL A 21 8.44 31.45 2.46
N VAL A 22 9.69 31.41 2.93
CA VAL A 22 10.83 30.88 2.19
C VAL A 22 10.67 29.35 2.10
N PHE A 23 9.81 28.92 1.17
CA PHE A 23 9.59 27.50 0.90
C PHE A 23 10.71 26.99 -0.04
N LYS A 24 11.59 26.16 0.51
CA LYS A 24 12.58 25.43 -0.30
C LYS A 24 11.92 24.13 -0.76
N ALA A 25 11.56 24.05 -2.03
CA ALA A 25 10.89 22.89 -2.63
C ALA A 25 11.79 21.64 -2.70
N LYS A 26 12.44 21.27 -1.59
CA LYS A 26 13.18 20.01 -1.48
C LYS A 26 12.22 18.83 -1.50
N ILE A 27 12.68 17.68 -2.00
CA ILE A 27 11.90 16.42 -1.93
C ILE A 27 11.50 16.16 -0.47
N GLY A 28 10.21 15.84 -0.25
CA GLY A 28 9.66 15.55 1.08
C GLY A 28 9.37 16.78 1.93
N SER A 29 9.54 18.02 1.43
CA SER A 29 9.08 19.21 2.13
C SER A 29 7.63 19.52 1.78
N PHE A 30 6.80 19.80 2.80
CA PHE A 30 5.39 20.12 2.61
C PHE A 30 5.05 21.43 3.30
N LEU A 31 4.35 22.31 2.59
CA LEU A 31 3.85 23.59 3.09
C LEU A 31 2.32 23.58 3.04
N SER A 32 1.68 23.78 4.18
CA SER A 32 0.24 23.98 4.25
C SER A 32 -0.09 25.45 4.23
N LEU A 33 -1.02 25.85 3.38
CA LEU A 33 -1.57 27.19 3.27
C LEU A 33 -3.07 27.14 3.52
N PHE A 34 -3.62 28.12 4.23
CA PHE A 34 -5.02 28.20 4.62
C PHE A 34 -5.63 29.49 4.03
N PRO A 35 -5.89 29.57 2.72
CA PRO A 35 -6.69 30.65 2.14
C PRO A 35 -8.16 30.50 2.53
N ASP A 36 -8.91 31.57 2.50
CA ASP A 36 -10.23 31.78 3.12
C ASP A 36 -11.31 30.69 2.82
N HIS A 37 -11.14 29.88 1.78
CA HIS A 37 -12.17 28.91 1.34
C HIS A 37 -11.67 27.50 1.05
N TYR A 38 -10.37 27.21 1.15
CA TYR A 38 -9.78 25.89 0.91
C TYR A 38 -8.38 25.78 1.47
N ASP A 39 -8.01 24.57 1.85
CA ASP A 39 -6.66 24.26 2.30
C ASP A 39 -5.79 23.81 1.11
N VAL A 40 -4.56 24.31 1.06
CA VAL A 40 -3.59 23.92 0.02
C VAL A 40 -2.39 23.28 0.68
N LEU A 41 -2.06 22.06 0.24
CA LEU A 41 -0.83 21.39 0.58
C LEU A 41 0.10 21.42 -0.62
N ILE A 42 1.24 22.09 -0.48
CA ILE A 42 2.27 22.15 -1.52
C ILE A 42 3.38 21.19 -1.15
N GLY A 43 3.59 20.19 -2.00
CA GLY A 43 4.68 19.22 -1.84
C GLY A 43 5.87 19.59 -2.72
N GLY A 44 7.05 19.62 -2.13
CA GLY A 44 8.30 19.83 -2.87
C GLY A 44 8.77 18.55 -3.56
N VAL A 45 9.11 18.65 -4.84
CA VAL A 45 9.69 17.56 -5.63
C VAL A 45 11.14 17.82 -6.03
N GLY A 46 11.76 18.88 -5.53
CA GLY A 46 13.15 19.26 -5.85
C GLY A 46 13.33 19.49 -7.35
N GLU A 47 14.30 18.78 -7.95
CA GLU A 47 14.53 18.76 -9.40
C GLU A 47 13.60 17.82 -10.16
N GLY A 48 12.60 17.25 -9.50
CA GLY A 48 11.66 16.25 -10.02
C GLY A 48 11.91 14.86 -9.44
N LEU A 49 10.89 14.03 -9.49
CA LEU A 49 10.99 12.61 -9.13
C LEU A 49 11.50 11.86 -10.37
N LYS A 50 12.62 11.16 -10.23
CA LYS A 50 13.30 10.49 -11.36
C LYS A 50 13.10 8.99 -11.38
N THR A 51 12.75 8.41 -10.24
CA THR A 51 12.57 6.97 -10.09
C THR A 51 11.25 6.64 -9.38
N ARG A 52 10.76 5.44 -9.62
CA ARG A 52 9.58 4.91 -8.91
C ARG A 52 9.79 4.90 -7.39
N ALA A 53 10.98 4.52 -6.92
CA ALA A 53 11.28 4.48 -5.49
C ALA A 53 11.22 5.88 -4.82
N GLU A 54 11.72 6.92 -5.50
CA GLU A 54 11.57 8.30 -5.04
C GLU A 54 10.10 8.74 -5.00
N ALA A 55 9.33 8.34 -6.00
CA ALA A 55 7.90 8.62 -6.10
C ALA A 55 7.11 7.92 -4.99
N GLU A 56 7.39 6.64 -4.70
CA GLU A 56 6.77 5.90 -3.58
C GLU A 56 7.06 6.57 -2.23
N LYS A 57 8.32 6.93 -1.98
CA LYS A 57 8.69 7.65 -0.76
C LYS A 57 7.97 9.00 -0.65
N TRP A 58 7.87 9.73 -1.73
CA TRP A 58 7.16 11.00 -1.75
C TRP A 58 5.66 10.82 -1.51
N GLY A 59 5.05 9.78 -2.07
CA GLY A 59 3.65 9.42 -1.83
C GLY A 59 3.36 9.07 -0.37
N ASP A 60 4.25 8.32 0.28
CA ASP A 60 4.19 8.03 1.72
C ASP A 60 4.23 9.33 2.56
N GLU A 61 5.18 10.21 2.28
CA GLU A 61 5.32 11.49 2.97
C GLU A 61 4.13 12.42 2.72
N LEU A 62 3.58 12.41 1.50
CA LEU A 62 2.35 13.13 1.15
C LEU A 62 1.20 12.67 2.05
N TYR A 63 0.92 11.37 2.09
CA TYR A 63 -0.15 10.81 2.91
C TYR A 63 0.03 11.15 4.40
N LYS A 64 1.24 10.97 4.95
CA LYS A 64 1.56 11.34 6.34
C LYS A 64 1.34 12.83 6.63
N SER A 65 1.62 13.69 5.66
CA SER A 65 1.39 15.15 5.79
C SER A 65 -0.08 15.50 5.75
N MET A 66 -0.87 14.82 4.91
CA MET A 66 -2.32 14.96 4.84
C MET A 66 -2.98 14.50 6.15
N ARG A 67 -2.54 13.39 6.70
CA ARG A 67 -3.09 12.80 7.92
C ARG A 67 -2.89 13.67 9.18
N LYS A 68 -1.85 14.48 9.21
CA LYS A 68 -1.59 15.42 10.33
C LYS A 68 -2.58 16.61 10.38
N LYS A 69 -3.41 16.77 9.37
CA LYS A 69 -4.34 17.89 9.20
C LYS A 69 -5.76 17.35 9.02
N PRO A 70 -6.80 18.10 9.32
CA PRO A 70 -8.19 17.67 9.14
C PRO A 70 -8.63 17.65 7.67
N PHE A 71 -7.75 17.20 6.76
CA PHE A 71 -8.10 17.06 5.36
C PHE A 71 -8.97 15.82 5.17
N GLN A 72 -10.20 15.99 4.75
CA GLN A 72 -11.08 14.88 4.35
C GLN A 72 -10.92 14.57 2.85
N LYS A 73 -10.47 15.53 2.06
CA LYS A 73 -10.33 15.41 0.61
C LYS A 73 -9.13 16.18 0.13
N ALA A 74 -8.30 15.55 -0.68
CA ALA A 74 -7.20 16.20 -1.39
C ALA A 74 -7.32 15.96 -2.90
N THR A 75 -6.82 16.89 -3.70
CA THR A 75 -6.78 16.76 -5.15
C THR A 75 -5.34 16.64 -5.61
N PHE A 76 -5.04 15.56 -6.34
CA PHE A 76 -3.77 15.32 -7.00
C PHE A 76 -3.91 15.50 -8.50
N SER A 77 -3.05 16.31 -9.09
CA SER A 77 -3.05 16.59 -10.52
C SER A 77 -1.69 16.22 -11.14
N PRO A 78 -1.57 15.03 -11.74
CA PRO A 78 -0.31 14.52 -12.29
C PRO A 78 -0.01 15.03 -13.70
N SER A 79 -0.42 16.26 -14.04
CA SER A 79 -0.16 16.84 -15.38
C SER A 79 1.32 16.75 -15.72
N ASN A 80 1.63 16.16 -16.88
CA ASN A 80 2.99 15.98 -17.42
C ASN A 80 3.89 15.01 -16.62
N MET A 81 3.33 14.15 -15.76
CA MET A 81 4.08 13.07 -15.11
C MET A 81 4.03 11.79 -15.93
N GLU A 82 5.11 11.01 -15.89
CA GLU A 82 5.17 9.66 -16.45
C GLU A 82 4.36 8.67 -15.60
N ASP A 83 3.84 7.60 -16.22
CA ASP A 83 2.99 6.61 -15.57
C ASP A 83 3.68 5.97 -14.35
N GLU A 84 4.97 5.64 -14.50
CA GLU A 84 5.77 5.04 -13.42
C GLU A 84 5.87 5.94 -12.19
N ILE A 85 5.97 7.25 -12.38
CA ILE A 85 6.00 8.23 -11.29
C ILE A 85 4.63 8.35 -10.63
N ILE A 86 3.56 8.37 -11.43
CA ILE A 86 2.18 8.40 -10.90
C ILE A 86 1.90 7.11 -10.11
N GLU A 87 2.26 5.95 -10.64
CA GLU A 87 2.15 4.66 -9.93
C GLU A 87 2.88 4.69 -8.60
N GLY A 88 4.13 5.16 -8.58
CA GLY A 88 4.92 5.26 -7.36
C GLY A 88 4.24 6.14 -6.31
N ILE A 89 3.81 7.35 -6.67
CA ILE A 89 3.12 8.27 -5.75
C ILE A 89 1.86 7.63 -5.16
N LEU A 90 1.01 7.06 -6.02
CA LEU A 90 -0.24 6.43 -5.59
C LEU A 90 0.02 5.20 -4.73
N LEU A 91 1.01 4.38 -5.09
CA LEU A 91 1.39 3.20 -4.31
C LEU A 91 1.91 3.61 -2.93
N GLY A 92 2.84 4.55 -2.86
CA GLY A 92 3.38 5.04 -1.59
C GLY A 92 2.30 5.60 -0.66
N ALA A 93 1.38 6.41 -1.20
CA ALA A 93 0.25 6.93 -0.45
C ALA A 93 -0.68 5.82 0.05
N THR A 94 -1.01 4.85 -0.82
CA THR A 94 -1.89 3.72 -0.48
C THR A 94 -1.25 2.81 0.56
N LEU A 95 0.04 2.48 0.43
CA LEU A 95 0.75 1.66 1.42
C LEU A 95 0.89 2.35 2.78
N SER A 96 0.96 3.69 2.79
CA SER A 96 1.02 4.50 4.00
C SER A 96 -0.33 4.62 4.71
N SER A 97 -1.43 4.38 4.01
CA SER A 97 -2.78 4.42 4.58
C SER A 97 -3.14 3.18 5.39
N TYR A 98 -2.29 2.16 5.36
CA TYR A 98 -2.54 0.92 6.07
C TYR A 98 -2.56 1.11 7.59
N GLU A 99 -3.59 0.56 8.23
CA GLU A 99 -3.75 0.51 9.68
C GLU A 99 -4.32 -0.85 10.10
N PHE A 100 -3.73 -1.43 11.13
CA PHE A 100 -4.23 -2.65 11.74
C PHE A 100 -4.88 -2.32 13.09
N ASN A 101 -6.21 -2.08 13.09
CA ASN A 101 -6.99 -1.65 14.28
C ASN A 101 -7.93 -2.73 14.78
N LYS A 102 -7.83 -3.95 14.23
CA LYS A 102 -8.79 -5.05 14.44
C LYS A 102 -9.06 -5.36 15.92
N TYR A 103 -8.06 -5.18 16.79
CA TYR A 103 -8.13 -5.51 18.21
C TYR A 103 -8.17 -4.28 19.12
N PHE A 104 -8.30 -3.09 18.57
CA PHE A 104 -8.40 -1.89 19.41
C PHE A 104 -9.78 -1.83 20.07
N THR A 105 -9.77 -1.68 21.39
CA THR A 105 -11.00 -1.59 22.21
C THR A 105 -11.47 -0.15 22.42
N LYS A 106 -10.61 0.83 22.14
CA LYS A 106 -10.91 2.26 22.25
C LYS A 106 -11.03 2.88 20.87
N ASN A 107 -12.18 3.51 20.60
CA ASN A 107 -12.45 4.22 19.33
C ASN A 107 -11.64 5.52 19.16
N GLU A 108 -10.62 5.76 19.98
CA GLU A 108 -9.91 7.05 20.04
C GLU A 108 -8.94 7.27 18.88
N ILE A 109 -8.68 6.27 18.02
CA ILE A 109 -7.73 6.39 16.90
C ILE A 109 -8.40 5.89 15.61
N VAL A 110 -9.52 6.48 15.25
CA VAL A 110 -9.96 6.40 13.86
C VAL A 110 -9.22 7.52 13.12
N SER A 111 -8.19 7.15 12.38
CA SER A 111 -7.55 8.12 11.49
C SER A 111 -8.59 8.64 10.49
N PRO A 112 -8.64 9.95 10.25
CA PRO A 112 -9.59 10.48 9.29
C PRO A 112 -9.34 9.85 7.93
N GLU A 113 -10.42 9.38 7.30
CA GLU A 113 -10.37 8.91 5.92
C GLU A 113 -9.97 10.09 5.01
N VAL A 114 -8.93 9.89 4.22
CA VAL A 114 -8.46 10.88 3.27
C VAL A 114 -8.79 10.43 1.86
N ASN A 115 -9.69 11.12 1.21
CA ASN A 115 -10.06 10.88 -0.18
C ASN A 115 -9.11 11.63 -1.12
N LEU A 116 -8.26 10.90 -1.87
CA LEU A 116 -7.41 11.46 -2.90
C LEU A 116 -8.11 11.46 -4.25
N VAL A 117 -8.49 12.63 -4.73
CA VAL A 117 -9.12 12.80 -6.04
C VAL A 117 -8.04 13.10 -7.07
N VAL A 118 -7.89 12.22 -8.06
CA VAL A 118 -6.95 12.41 -9.15
C VAL A 118 -7.64 13.13 -10.31
N THR A 119 -7.02 14.19 -10.82
CA THR A 119 -7.58 15.05 -11.89
C THR A 119 -6.54 15.28 -13.00
N ASN A 120 -6.98 15.83 -14.14
CA ASN A 120 -6.11 16.14 -15.29
C ASN A 120 -5.31 14.93 -15.80
N ILE A 121 -5.93 13.77 -15.79
CA ILE A 121 -5.45 12.53 -16.39
C ILE A 121 -6.61 11.90 -17.18
N GLU A 122 -6.31 11.27 -18.31
CA GLU A 122 -7.31 10.55 -19.09
C GLU A 122 -7.80 9.33 -18.30
N LYS A 123 -9.10 9.06 -18.36
CA LYS A 123 -9.77 8.06 -17.50
C LYS A 123 -9.17 6.65 -17.71
N ASN A 124 -9.03 6.18 -18.96
CA ASN A 124 -8.52 4.84 -19.23
C ASN A 124 -7.03 4.69 -18.81
N ARG A 125 -6.25 5.78 -18.97
CA ARG A 125 -4.86 5.83 -18.49
C ARG A 125 -4.81 5.68 -16.98
N PHE A 126 -5.65 6.42 -16.24
CA PHE A 126 -5.72 6.33 -14.78
C PHE A 126 -6.19 4.96 -14.31
N GLU A 127 -7.23 4.40 -14.93
CA GLU A 127 -7.75 3.07 -14.56
C GLU A 127 -6.68 1.98 -14.68
N LYS A 128 -5.88 2.00 -15.75
CA LYS A 128 -4.77 1.07 -15.93
C LYS A 128 -3.71 1.21 -14.84
N ILE A 129 -3.29 2.46 -14.54
CA ILE A 129 -2.34 2.76 -13.46
C ILE A 129 -2.90 2.27 -12.12
N TRP A 130 -4.16 2.60 -11.83
CA TRP A 130 -4.78 2.27 -10.55
C TRP A 130 -4.95 0.77 -10.34
N LEU A 131 -5.26 0.01 -11.39
CA LEU A 131 -5.34 -1.46 -11.30
C LEU A 131 -4.01 -2.07 -10.85
N ASN A 132 -2.87 -1.61 -11.39
CA ASN A 132 -1.55 -2.06 -10.97
C ASN A 132 -1.25 -1.68 -9.50
N VAL A 133 -1.48 -0.41 -9.16
CA VAL A 133 -1.28 0.10 -7.80
C VAL A 133 -2.12 -0.69 -6.80
N LYS A 134 -3.40 -0.88 -7.11
CA LYS A 134 -4.34 -1.61 -6.24
C LYS A 134 -3.91 -3.06 -6.02
N ALA A 135 -3.54 -3.76 -7.08
CA ALA A 135 -3.13 -5.17 -6.99
C ALA A 135 -1.91 -5.34 -6.07
N ILE A 136 -0.90 -4.47 -6.21
CA ILE A 136 0.29 -4.50 -5.35
C ILE A 136 -0.07 -4.13 -3.91
N ALA A 137 -0.86 -3.07 -3.73
CA ALA A 137 -1.26 -2.61 -2.40
C ALA A 137 -2.10 -3.65 -1.65
N ASP A 138 -3.08 -4.26 -2.31
CA ASP A 138 -3.92 -5.32 -1.73
C ASP A 138 -3.06 -6.52 -1.27
N GLY A 139 -2.08 -6.94 -2.07
CA GLY A 139 -1.15 -8.01 -1.69
C GLY A 139 -0.27 -7.66 -0.49
N VAL A 140 0.25 -6.43 -0.44
CA VAL A 140 1.07 -5.96 0.69
C VAL A 140 0.21 -5.79 1.95
N HIS A 141 -1.02 -5.27 1.84
CA HIS A 141 -1.93 -5.12 2.97
C HIS A 141 -2.31 -6.49 3.53
N LEU A 142 -2.63 -7.48 2.68
CA LEU A 142 -2.87 -8.85 3.11
C LEU A 142 -1.67 -9.43 3.87
N ALA A 143 -0.45 -9.25 3.35
CA ALA A 143 0.75 -9.74 4.03
C ALA A 143 0.96 -9.05 5.39
N ARG A 144 0.69 -7.75 5.50
CA ARG A 144 0.74 -7.02 6.77
C ARG A 144 -0.33 -7.50 7.75
N ASP A 145 -1.57 -7.69 7.29
CA ASP A 145 -2.66 -8.24 8.11
C ASP A 145 -2.26 -9.58 8.71
N LEU A 146 -1.71 -10.48 7.90
CA LEU A 146 -1.24 -11.79 8.36
C LEU A 146 -0.08 -11.67 9.35
N ALA A 147 0.84 -10.71 9.15
CA ALA A 147 1.98 -10.50 10.04
C ALA A 147 1.58 -9.88 11.40
N PHE A 148 0.49 -9.11 11.44
CA PHE A 148 -0.01 -8.49 12.68
C PHE A 148 -1.00 -9.38 13.45
N GLU A 149 -1.49 -10.47 12.84
CA GLU A 149 -2.38 -11.39 13.56
C GLU A 149 -1.64 -12.13 14.67
N PRO A 150 -2.19 -12.20 15.88
CA PRO A 150 -1.58 -12.94 16.96
C PRO A 150 -1.65 -14.47 16.73
N ALA A 151 -0.67 -15.21 17.27
CA ALA A 151 -0.50 -16.65 17.04
C ALA A 151 -1.67 -17.54 17.52
N ASN A 152 -2.49 -17.05 18.44
CA ASN A 152 -3.71 -17.75 18.86
C ASN A 152 -4.85 -17.62 17.85
N ILE A 153 -4.78 -16.65 16.93
CA ILE A 153 -5.74 -16.43 15.84
C ILE A 153 -5.14 -16.99 14.54
N LEU A 154 -3.90 -16.65 14.21
CA LEU A 154 -3.21 -17.11 13.01
C LEU A 154 -2.23 -18.25 13.36
N PHE A 155 -2.70 -19.48 13.32
CA PHE A 155 -1.86 -20.68 13.39
C PHE A 155 -1.90 -21.44 12.02
N PRO A 156 -1.10 -22.49 11.80
CA PRO A 156 -0.91 -23.05 10.46
C PRO A 156 -2.20 -23.31 9.68
N LYS A 157 -3.22 -23.89 10.32
CA LYS A 157 -4.51 -24.15 9.68
C LYS A 157 -5.19 -22.88 9.18
N ASN A 158 -5.31 -21.85 10.05
CA ASN A 158 -5.96 -20.60 9.65
C ASN A 158 -5.15 -19.84 8.60
N PHE A 159 -3.81 -19.96 8.64
CA PHE A 159 -2.96 -19.38 7.60
C PHE A 159 -3.21 -20.08 6.26
N ALA A 160 -3.27 -21.41 6.23
CA ALA A 160 -3.60 -22.17 5.02
C ALA A 160 -5.00 -21.81 4.48
N GLU A 161 -6.01 -21.68 5.33
CA GLU A 161 -7.36 -21.23 4.96
C GLU A 161 -7.35 -19.83 4.33
N ARG A 162 -6.54 -18.90 4.86
CA ARG A 162 -6.36 -17.56 4.27
C ARG A 162 -5.71 -17.63 2.89
N CYS A 163 -4.73 -18.51 2.71
CA CYS A 163 -4.11 -18.72 1.40
C CYS A 163 -5.10 -19.33 0.39
N GLN A 164 -5.95 -20.26 0.83
CA GLN A 164 -6.97 -20.86 -0.04
C GLN A 164 -7.99 -19.82 -0.55
N GLN A 165 -8.33 -18.80 0.24
CA GLN A 165 -9.19 -17.71 -0.21
C GLN A 165 -8.63 -16.95 -1.43
N LEU A 166 -7.32 -17.04 -1.69
CA LEU A 166 -6.70 -16.41 -2.85
C LEU A 166 -7.01 -17.14 -4.18
N GLU A 167 -7.65 -18.32 -4.13
CA GLU A 167 -8.13 -19.00 -5.35
C GLU A 167 -9.12 -18.12 -6.13
N ASP A 168 -9.87 -17.25 -5.46
CA ASP A 168 -10.78 -16.27 -6.08
C ASP A 168 -10.02 -15.27 -6.97
N THR A 169 -8.70 -15.12 -6.79
CA THR A 169 -7.85 -14.25 -7.63
C THR A 169 -7.23 -14.97 -8.83
N GLY A 170 -7.53 -16.28 -9.02
CA GLY A 170 -7.00 -17.10 -10.11
C GLY A 170 -5.74 -17.89 -9.75
N LEU A 171 -5.33 -17.88 -8.48
CA LEU A 171 -4.28 -18.78 -7.98
C LEU A 171 -4.83 -20.20 -7.84
N LYS A 172 -3.97 -21.20 -8.11
CA LYS A 172 -4.24 -22.55 -7.68
C LYS A 172 -3.54 -22.79 -6.34
N VAL A 173 -4.30 -23.15 -5.30
CA VAL A 173 -3.76 -23.38 -3.97
C VAL A 173 -3.87 -24.85 -3.59
N SER A 174 -2.79 -25.44 -3.09
CA SER A 174 -2.74 -26.81 -2.58
C SER A 174 -2.14 -26.82 -1.19
N VAL A 175 -2.71 -27.61 -0.29
CA VAL A 175 -2.24 -27.74 1.09
C VAL A 175 -1.77 -29.17 1.33
N LEU A 176 -0.53 -29.34 1.78
CA LEU A 176 0.03 -30.60 2.21
C LEU A 176 -0.02 -30.71 3.73
N THR A 177 -0.53 -31.83 4.21
CA THR A 177 -0.62 -32.19 5.62
C THR A 177 0.65 -32.86 6.13
N GLU A 178 0.77 -33.10 7.44
CA GLU A 178 1.90 -33.86 8.01
C GLU A 178 2.00 -35.25 7.40
N LYS A 179 0.88 -35.95 7.12
CA LYS A 179 0.88 -37.25 6.43
C LYS A 179 1.47 -37.17 5.02
N ASP A 180 1.20 -36.09 4.30
CA ASP A 180 1.79 -35.88 2.98
C ASP A 180 3.29 -35.62 3.09
N MET A 181 3.71 -34.85 4.08
CA MET A 181 5.12 -34.56 4.35
C MET A 181 5.89 -35.82 4.81
N GLU A 182 5.28 -36.71 5.61
CA GLU A 182 5.85 -38.01 5.97
C GLU A 182 6.09 -38.89 4.73
N ARG A 183 5.09 -38.99 3.84
CA ARG A 183 5.19 -39.72 2.56
C ARG A 183 6.31 -39.14 1.68
N LEU A 184 6.49 -37.83 1.68
CA LEU A 184 7.53 -37.10 0.95
C LEU A 184 8.90 -37.09 1.68
N ARG A 185 9.00 -37.70 2.86
CA ARG A 185 10.21 -37.77 3.71
C ARG A 185 10.75 -36.39 4.12
N MET A 186 9.86 -35.47 4.39
CA MET A 186 10.19 -34.10 4.80
C MET A 186 10.47 -33.99 6.32
N GLY A 187 11.35 -34.87 6.84
CA GLY A 187 11.60 -34.99 8.28
C GLY A 187 12.11 -33.72 8.98
N ALA A 188 12.90 -32.89 8.27
CA ALA A 188 13.39 -31.64 8.84
C ALA A 188 12.25 -30.64 9.15
N LEU A 189 11.26 -30.55 8.26
CA LEU A 189 10.09 -29.70 8.46
C LEU A 189 9.21 -30.23 9.60
N LEU A 190 8.92 -31.54 9.61
CA LEU A 190 8.17 -32.21 10.67
C LEU A 190 8.84 -32.03 12.03
N GLY A 191 10.18 -32.11 12.08
CA GLY A 191 10.96 -31.89 13.28
C GLY A 191 10.79 -30.49 13.90
N VAL A 192 10.56 -29.47 13.07
CA VAL A 192 10.29 -28.10 13.57
C VAL A 192 8.94 -28.00 14.26
N GLY A 193 7.92 -28.67 13.73
CA GLY A 193 6.54 -28.60 14.23
C GLY A 193 6.20 -29.57 15.36
N GLN A 194 7.02 -30.60 15.59
CA GLN A 194 6.68 -31.73 16.48
C GLN A 194 6.37 -31.36 17.94
N GLY A 195 6.84 -30.20 18.41
CA GLY A 195 6.56 -29.69 19.75
C GLY A 195 5.25 -28.89 19.87
N SER A 196 4.56 -28.65 18.76
CA SER A 196 3.31 -27.91 18.74
C SER A 196 2.11 -28.84 18.78
N PRO A 197 1.02 -28.49 19.48
CA PRO A 197 -0.25 -29.22 19.38
C PRO A 197 -0.99 -28.90 18.05
N LYS A 198 -0.47 -27.99 17.25
CA LYS A 198 -1.03 -27.60 15.94
C LYS A 198 -0.24 -28.25 14.83
N GLU A 199 -0.96 -28.90 13.90
CA GLU A 199 -0.38 -29.55 12.73
C GLU A 199 0.41 -28.57 11.85
N SER A 200 1.59 -29.00 11.39
CA SER A 200 2.37 -28.28 10.38
C SER A 200 1.75 -28.45 9.01
N LEU A 201 1.75 -27.40 8.20
CA LEU A 201 1.19 -27.42 6.84
C LEU A 201 2.18 -26.80 5.84
N ILE A 202 2.15 -27.27 4.61
CA ILE A 202 2.77 -26.61 3.46
C ILE A 202 1.65 -26.09 2.56
N VAL A 203 1.72 -24.82 2.20
CA VAL A 203 0.83 -24.23 1.21
C VAL A 203 1.62 -23.98 -0.07
N VAL A 204 1.15 -24.54 -1.18
CA VAL A 204 1.68 -24.31 -2.51
C VAL A 204 0.70 -23.44 -3.27
N MET A 205 1.15 -22.28 -3.73
CA MET A 205 0.36 -21.35 -4.55
C MET A 205 0.98 -21.24 -5.92
N GLU A 206 0.22 -21.53 -6.96
CA GLU A 206 0.68 -21.53 -8.35
C GLU A 206 -0.06 -20.46 -9.16
N TRP A 207 0.71 -19.60 -9.82
CA TRP A 207 0.22 -18.65 -10.83
C TRP A 207 0.77 -19.07 -12.20
N LYS A 208 -0.10 -19.37 -13.14
CA LYS A 208 0.28 -19.83 -14.49
C LYS A 208 0.11 -18.79 -15.57
N GLY A 209 0.35 -17.52 -15.23
CA GLY A 209 0.23 -16.39 -16.16
C GLY A 209 1.44 -16.15 -17.07
N GLY A 210 2.57 -16.85 -16.84
CA GLY A 210 3.81 -16.69 -17.60
C GLY A 210 3.95 -17.56 -18.87
N GLY A 211 2.90 -18.30 -19.26
CA GLY A 211 2.93 -19.16 -20.45
C GLY A 211 3.96 -20.28 -20.32
N GLU A 212 4.89 -20.36 -21.29
CA GLU A 212 5.93 -21.40 -21.37
C GLU A 212 7.22 -21.07 -20.60
N GLU A 213 7.27 -19.93 -19.90
CA GLU A 213 8.45 -19.55 -19.14
C GLU A 213 8.67 -20.46 -17.92
N SER A 214 9.94 -20.63 -17.55
CA SER A 214 10.29 -21.37 -16.34
C SER A 214 9.73 -20.67 -15.11
N PRO A 215 9.16 -21.41 -14.14
CA PRO A 215 8.54 -20.79 -12.97
C PRO A 215 9.56 -20.10 -12.08
N LEU A 216 9.24 -18.92 -11.60
CA LEU A 216 9.94 -18.28 -10.48
C LEU A 216 9.35 -18.83 -9.18
N VAL A 217 10.19 -19.38 -8.31
CA VAL A 217 9.77 -20.03 -7.06
C VAL A 217 10.22 -19.23 -5.86
N PHE A 218 9.26 -18.89 -4.99
CA PHE A 218 9.51 -18.29 -3.69
C PHE A 218 9.26 -19.33 -2.59
N VAL A 219 10.20 -19.47 -1.65
CA VAL A 219 10.07 -20.36 -0.50
C VAL A 219 10.13 -19.53 0.77
N GLY A 220 9.08 -19.61 1.59
CA GLY A 220 8.96 -18.88 2.84
C GLY A 220 8.72 -19.82 4.03
N LYS A 221 9.29 -19.52 5.19
CA LYS A 221 8.99 -20.18 6.45
C LYS A 221 7.99 -19.33 7.24
N GLY A 222 6.74 -19.77 7.33
CA GLY A 222 5.66 -19.13 8.07
C GLY A 222 5.57 -19.65 9.50
N VAL A 223 6.38 -19.13 10.41
CA VAL A 223 6.28 -19.48 11.84
C VAL A 223 5.18 -18.64 12.48
N CYS A 224 4.12 -19.31 12.92
CA CYS A 224 3.02 -18.68 13.64
C CYS A 224 3.40 -18.54 15.12
N PHE A 225 4.20 -17.52 15.44
CA PHE A 225 4.75 -17.32 16.76
C PHE A 225 4.85 -15.82 17.05
N ASP A 226 4.48 -15.44 18.27
CA ASP A 226 4.63 -14.09 18.78
C ASP A 226 5.43 -14.15 20.07
N THR A 227 6.59 -13.50 20.08
CA THR A 227 7.48 -13.43 21.25
C THR A 227 7.17 -12.29 22.19
N GLY A 228 6.21 -11.42 21.83
CA GLY A 228 5.80 -10.31 22.68
C GLY A 228 6.82 -9.17 22.76
#